data_18b38b30335f433bb479745f44a270b7
#
_entry.id   18b38b30335f433bb479745f44a270b7
#
_cell.length_a   1.000
_cell.length_b   1.000
_cell.length_c   1.000
_cell.angle_alpha   90.00
_cell.angle_beta   90.00
_cell.angle_gamma   90.00
#
_symmetry.space_group_name_H-M   'P 1'
#
loop_
_entity.id
_entity.type
_entity.pdbx_description
1 polymer ?
#
loop_
_entity_poly.entity_id
_entity_poly.type
_entity_poly.pdbx_seq_one_letter_code
_entity_poly.pdbx_strand_id
1 'polypeptide(L)'
;GIVLEKSEVTLLISLRKAREIALTDAGIKDENEATFTKEELNRSTDRPCWILEFYTEKYQYSYKIDAKTGEIVFSTRYISMAKAKTIALSDAEFSDSNKVVFTVEKLVDGGIKTPYYLFVFNNGFTQWTYRIDATDGSVMYRNEEVLMVSLDKAKEIALADAEIPKGVEVVFTKEILSRNSGRPCWILEFYTEKHQFSYKVDAKTGEVIFSRRYIYIERAREIALNDAEIEDVDRVEFTVEELVDGGIKTPYYLFRFNNGHTQWTYRIDATDGGIQFADKEELK
;
A
#
# COMPACT_ATOMS: atom_id res chain seq x y z
N GLY A 1 16.39 -73.27 40.94
CA GLY A 1 17.04 -72.46 39.96
C GLY A 1 16.22 -71.19 39.72
N ILE A 2 16.73 -70.05 40.18
CA ILE A 2 16.13 -68.71 39.90
C ILE A 2 16.55 -68.36 38.52
N VAL A 3 15.59 -68.33 37.55
CA VAL A 3 15.81 -67.80 36.23
C VAL A 3 15.81 -66.27 36.35
N LEU A 4 16.97 -65.65 36.30
CA LEU A 4 17.08 -64.19 36.13
C LEU A 4 16.64 -63.84 34.70
N GLU A 5 15.47 -63.20 34.56
CA GLU A 5 15.10 -62.60 33.31
C GLU A 5 16.17 -61.57 32.88
N LYS A 6 16.83 -61.85 31.77
CA LYS A 6 17.68 -60.85 31.07
C LYS A 6 16.78 -59.79 30.53
N SER A 7 16.65 -58.68 31.24
CA SER A 7 16.10 -57.46 30.62
C SER A 7 17.08 -57.01 29.55
N GLU A 8 16.73 -57.18 28.26
CA GLU A 8 17.47 -56.55 27.14
C GLU A 8 17.31 -55.04 27.27
N VAL A 9 18.37 -54.39 27.71
CA VAL A 9 18.44 -52.93 27.65
C VAL A 9 18.64 -52.53 26.17
N THR A 10 17.54 -52.18 25.48
CA THR A 10 17.62 -51.66 24.11
C THR A 10 18.30 -50.30 24.19
N LEU A 11 19.52 -50.23 23.69
CA LEU A 11 20.26 -48.96 23.58
C LEU A 11 19.63 -48.07 22.50
N LEU A 12 19.26 -46.82 22.84
CA LEU A 12 18.78 -45.83 21.91
C LEU A 12 19.96 -45.15 21.21
N ILE A 13 19.80 -44.78 19.95
CA ILE A 13 20.78 -43.94 19.27
C ILE A 13 20.87 -42.58 19.95
N SER A 14 22.07 -41.99 19.93
CA SER A 14 22.31 -40.66 20.52
C SER A 14 21.70 -39.56 19.67
N LEU A 15 21.44 -38.37 20.26
CA LEU A 15 21.03 -37.17 19.54
C LEU A 15 21.98 -36.85 18.39
N ARG A 16 23.30 -36.94 18.63
CA ARG A 16 24.32 -36.71 17.59
C ARG A 16 24.12 -37.66 16.40
N LYS A 17 23.80 -38.95 16.64
CA LYS A 17 23.55 -39.90 15.55
C LYS A 17 22.24 -39.60 14.82
N ALA A 18 21.21 -39.14 15.52
CA ALA A 18 19.95 -38.71 14.91
C ALA A 18 20.14 -37.46 14.02
N ARG A 19 20.93 -36.47 14.46
CA ARG A 19 21.30 -35.29 13.64
C ARG A 19 22.05 -35.72 12.38
N GLU A 20 23.07 -36.58 12.51
CA GLU A 20 23.85 -37.11 11.39
C GLU A 20 22.95 -37.77 10.32
N ILE A 21 21.97 -38.57 10.75
CA ILE A 21 21.02 -39.22 9.87
C ILE A 21 20.16 -38.17 9.12
N ALA A 22 19.59 -37.21 9.87
CA ALA A 22 18.74 -36.17 9.29
C ALA A 22 19.49 -35.26 8.29
N LEU A 23 20.70 -34.82 8.66
CA LEU A 23 21.53 -33.96 7.78
C LEU A 23 21.98 -34.71 6.51
N THR A 24 22.33 -36.01 6.65
CA THR A 24 22.71 -36.85 5.52
C THR A 24 21.57 -37.01 4.53
N ASP A 25 20.35 -37.32 5.04
CA ASP A 25 19.14 -37.45 4.19
C ASP A 25 18.76 -36.11 3.53
N ALA A 26 18.90 -35.00 4.25
CA ALA A 26 18.68 -33.66 3.75
C ALA A 26 19.73 -33.19 2.72
N GLY A 27 20.85 -33.95 2.56
CA GLY A 27 21.95 -33.60 1.67
C GLY A 27 22.82 -32.46 2.19
N ILE A 28 22.79 -32.16 3.48
CA ILE A 28 23.57 -31.10 4.13
C ILE A 28 24.90 -31.70 4.60
N LYS A 29 26.00 -31.17 4.09
CA LYS A 29 27.35 -31.69 4.36
C LYS A 29 28.03 -31.00 5.53
N ASP A 30 27.72 -29.74 5.74
CA ASP A 30 28.22 -28.92 6.86
C ASP A 30 27.11 -28.65 7.85
N GLU A 31 27.24 -29.15 9.08
CA GLU A 31 26.23 -28.93 10.14
C GLU A 31 26.01 -27.47 10.47
N ASN A 32 27.01 -26.60 10.21
CA ASN A 32 26.89 -25.14 10.38
C ASN A 32 25.89 -24.47 9.42
N GLU A 33 25.51 -25.12 8.33
CA GLU A 33 24.45 -24.65 7.42
C GLU A 33 23.05 -24.85 8.00
N ALA A 34 22.89 -25.66 9.05
CA ALA A 34 21.61 -26.01 9.67
C ALA A 34 21.48 -25.42 11.08
N THR A 35 20.37 -24.74 11.32
CA THR A 35 20.00 -24.28 12.67
C THR A 35 18.87 -25.14 13.20
N PHE A 36 19.15 -25.92 14.24
CA PHE A 36 18.15 -26.77 14.91
C PHE A 36 17.26 -25.92 15.82
N THR A 37 15.94 -26.05 15.66
CA THR A 37 14.92 -25.36 16.46
C THR A 37 14.20 -26.30 17.42
N LYS A 38 14.20 -27.61 17.11
CA LYS A 38 13.63 -28.66 17.97
C LYS A 38 14.46 -29.91 17.94
N GLU A 39 14.73 -30.45 19.12
CA GLU A 39 15.48 -31.70 19.35
C GLU A 39 14.91 -32.42 20.56
N GLU A 40 13.98 -33.31 20.32
CA GLU A 40 13.22 -33.96 21.38
C GLU A 40 13.22 -35.48 21.21
N LEU A 41 13.50 -36.23 22.28
CA LEU A 41 13.27 -37.67 22.34
C LEU A 41 11.87 -37.94 22.88
N ASN A 42 10.94 -38.27 21.98
CA ASN A 42 9.61 -38.71 22.36
C ASN A 42 9.63 -40.20 22.75
N ARG A 43 9.35 -40.50 24.02
CA ARG A 43 9.30 -41.85 24.59
C ARG A 43 7.87 -42.34 24.92
N SER A 44 6.86 -41.53 24.60
CA SER A 44 5.46 -41.77 24.97
C SER A 44 4.76 -42.84 24.13
N THR A 45 5.45 -43.49 23.20
CA THR A 45 4.94 -44.54 22.32
C THR A 45 5.80 -45.79 22.42
N ASP A 46 5.29 -46.95 22.05
CA ASP A 46 6.04 -48.21 21.95
C ASP A 46 7.25 -48.12 21.01
N ARG A 47 7.24 -47.12 20.15
CA ARG A 47 8.32 -46.78 19.22
C ARG A 47 8.90 -45.40 19.56
N PRO A 48 9.90 -45.31 20.44
CA PRO A 48 10.51 -44.03 20.77
C PRO A 48 11.18 -43.42 19.54
N CYS A 49 10.97 -42.08 19.33
CA CYS A 49 11.48 -41.35 18.18
C CYS A 49 12.20 -40.07 18.58
N TRP A 50 13.29 -39.75 17.89
CA TRP A 50 13.83 -38.42 17.86
C TRP A 50 12.98 -37.54 16.94
N ILE A 51 12.53 -36.39 17.43
CA ILE A 51 11.85 -35.35 16.67
C ILE A 51 12.86 -34.22 16.47
N LEU A 52 13.23 -33.97 15.21
CA LEU A 52 14.19 -32.93 14.85
C LEU A 52 13.52 -31.94 13.91
N GLU A 53 13.62 -30.65 14.22
CA GLU A 53 13.22 -29.57 13.32
C GLU A 53 14.42 -28.63 13.15
N PHE A 54 14.76 -28.30 11.94
CA PHE A 54 15.85 -27.40 11.60
C PHE A 54 15.62 -26.68 10.30
N TYR A 55 16.32 -25.59 10.08
CA TYR A 55 16.25 -24.85 8.85
C TYR A 55 17.64 -24.50 8.34
N THR A 56 17.70 -24.30 7.03
CA THR A 56 18.81 -23.67 6.30
C THR A 56 18.32 -22.34 5.74
N GLU A 57 19.16 -21.57 5.06
CA GLU A 57 18.75 -20.36 4.34
C GLU A 57 17.59 -20.61 3.35
N LYS A 58 17.57 -21.81 2.73
CA LYS A 58 16.63 -22.14 1.65
C LYS A 58 15.44 -22.99 2.07
N TYR A 59 15.62 -23.87 3.07
CA TYR A 59 14.64 -24.89 3.42
C TYR A 59 14.43 -25.03 4.91
N GLN A 60 13.24 -25.48 5.27
CA GLN A 60 12.87 -25.93 6.60
C GLN A 60 12.61 -27.45 6.56
N TYR A 61 13.08 -28.16 7.56
CA TYR A 61 13.03 -29.62 7.65
C TYR A 61 12.37 -30.07 8.95
N SER A 62 11.62 -31.18 8.88
CA SER A 62 11.10 -31.87 10.03
C SER A 62 11.31 -33.37 9.87
N TYR A 63 11.88 -34.01 10.89
CA TYR A 63 12.20 -35.43 10.90
C TYR A 63 11.63 -36.13 12.15
N LYS A 64 11.15 -37.37 11.95
CA LYS A 64 10.96 -38.33 13.03
C LYS A 64 11.84 -39.56 12.73
N ILE A 65 12.78 -39.86 13.61
CA ILE A 65 13.77 -40.95 13.46
C ILE A 65 13.56 -41.94 14.60
N ASP A 66 13.35 -43.20 14.25
CA ASP A 66 13.25 -44.27 15.24
C ASP A 66 14.51 -44.31 16.12
N ALA A 67 14.32 -44.16 17.43
CA ALA A 67 15.43 -44.06 18.37
C ALA A 67 16.12 -45.40 18.62
N LYS A 68 15.53 -46.56 18.26
CA LYS A 68 16.14 -47.86 18.39
C LYS A 68 16.94 -48.26 17.15
N THR A 69 16.41 -47.96 15.95
CA THR A 69 16.96 -48.47 14.71
C THR A 69 17.71 -47.38 13.88
N GLY A 70 17.40 -46.10 14.10
CA GLY A 70 17.88 -45.00 13.27
C GLY A 70 17.10 -44.85 11.95
N GLU A 71 16.02 -45.60 11.74
CA GLU A 71 15.18 -45.49 10.57
C GLU A 71 14.44 -44.16 10.54
N ILE A 72 14.38 -43.48 9.38
CA ILE A 72 13.56 -42.30 9.18
C ILE A 72 12.10 -42.74 9.06
N VAL A 73 11.30 -42.42 10.07
CA VAL A 73 9.86 -42.74 10.13
C VAL A 73 9.05 -41.71 9.34
N PHE A 74 9.52 -40.48 9.34
CA PHE A 74 8.87 -39.35 8.67
C PHE A 74 9.88 -38.27 8.37
N SER A 75 9.77 -37.65 7.18
CA SER A 75 10.51 -36.46 6.84
C SER A 75 9.68 -35.52 5.96
N THR A 76 9.86 -34.23 6.17
CA THR A 76 9.34 -33.18 5.28
C THR A 76 10.42 -32.15 5.01
N ARG A 77 10.36 -31.59 3.80
CA ARG A 77 11.19 -30.46 3.39
C ARG A 77 10.30 -29.41 2.74
N TYR A 78 10.31 -28.19 3.29
CA TYR A 78 9.63 -27.06 2.73
C TYR A 78 10.63 -25.97 2.38
N ILE A 79 10.33 -25.11 1.40
CA ILE A 79 11.09 -23.87 1.22
C ILE A 79 10.97 -23.03 2.49
N SER A 80 11.95 -22.15 2.76
CA SER A 80 11.85 -21.27 3.94
C SER A 80 10.71 -20.26 3.79
N MET A 81 10.12 -19.86 4.93
CA MET A 81 9.11 -18.78 4.97
C MET A 81 9.63 -17.51 4.30
N ALA A 82 10.89 -17.14 4.53
CA ALA A 82 11.53 -15.99 3.94
C ALA A 82 11.56 -16.07 2.41
N LYS A 83 11.91 -17.26 1.85
CA LYS A 83 11.90 -17.49 0.40
C LYS A 83 10.48 -17.41 -0.17
N ALA A 84 9.50 -18.04 0.49
CA ALA A 84 8.10 -17.99 0.06
C ALA A 84 7.56 -16.55 0.07
N LYS A 85 7.92 -15.75 1.09
CA LYS A 85 7.58 -14.32 1.20
C LYS A 85 8.18 -13.51 0.07
N THR A 86 9.46 -13.76 -0.27
CA THR A 86 10.12 -13.10 -1.42
C THR A 86 9.40 -13.42 -2.73
N ILE A 87 8.95 -14.65 -2.93
CA ILE A 87 8.20 -15.04 -4.13
C ILE A 87 6.89 -14.25 -4.20
N ALA A 88 6.10 -14.20 -3.12
CA ALA A 88 4.85 -13.47 -3.07
C ALA A 88 5.03 -11.97 -3.34
N LEU A 89 6.05 -11.34 -2.75
CA LEU A 89 6.38 -9.93 -2.97
C LEU A 89 6.82 -9.67 -4.41
N SER A 90 7.69 -10.53 -4.96
CA SER A 90 8.19 -10.39 -6.34
C SER A 90 7.07 -10.53 -7.37
N ASP A 91 6.14 -11.47 -7.17
CA ASP A 91 4.98 -11.67 -8.06
C ASP A 91 3.98 -10.50 -7.97
N ALA A 92 3.91 -9.83 -6.81
CA ALA A 92 3.14 -8.60 -6.60
C ALA A 92 3.93 -7.32 -6.95
N GLU A 93 5.10 -7.45 -7.61
CA GLU A 93 5.97 -6.35 -8.07
C GLU A 93 6.56 -5.46 -6.95
N PHE A 94 6.68 -5.99 -5.73
CA PHE A 94 7.36 -5.31 -4.62
C PHE A 94 8.81 -5.75 -4.49
N SER A 95 9.74 -4.82 -4.67
CA SER A 95 11.17 -5.02 -4.40
C SER A 95 11.57 -4.74 -2.95
N ASP A 96 10.70 -4.04 -2.19
CA ASP A 96 10.94 -3.63 -0.81
C ASP A 96 9.75 -4.03 0.08
N SER A 97 10.00 -4.91 1.04
CA SER A 97 8.98 -5.37 2.00
C SER A 97 8.47 -4.29 2.95
N ASN A 98 9.22 -3.17 3.11
CA ASN A 98 8.79 -2.04 3.96
C ASN A 98 7.63 -1.24 3.36
N LYS A 99 7.33 -1.44 2.07
CA LYS A 99 6.22 -0.79 1.38
C LYS A 99 4.87 -1.45 1.62
N VAL A 100 4.85 -2.58 2.28
CA VAL A 100 3.63 -3.34 2.57
C VAL A 100 3.56 -3.76 4.03
N VAL A 101 2.35 -3.95 4.53
CA VAL A 101 2.07 -4.49 5.87
C VAL A 101 1.51 -5.89 5.71
N PHE A 102 2.20 -6.87 6.29
CA PHE A 102 1.71 -8.24 6.36
C PHE A 102 0.71 -8.40 7.50
N THR A 103 -0.49 -8.91 7.20
CA THR A 103 -1.54 -9.20 8.18
C THR A 103 -1.66 -10.69 8.47
N VAL A 104 -1.24 -11.54 7.54
CA VAL A 104 -1.15 -13.00 7.72
C VAL A 104 0.14 -13.51 7.10
N GLU A 105 0.89 -14.27 7.89
CA GLU A 105 2.09 -15.03 7.46
C GLU A 105 2.06 -16.37 8.19
N LYS A 106 1.73 -17.45 7.50
CA LYS A 106 1.70 -18.78 8.12
C LYS A 106 1.88 -19.94 7.14
N LEU A 107 2.46 -21.03 7.63
CA LEU A 107 2.42 -22.33 6.97
C LEU A 107 1.07 -23.01 7.26
N VAL A 108 0.47 -23.61 6.25
CA VAL A 108 -0.73 -24.44 6.33
C VAL A 108 -0.35 -25.82 5.80
N ASP A 109 -0.21 -26.80 6.70
CA ASP A 109 0.23 -28.18 6.39
C ASP A 109 -0.63 -29.26 7.06
N GLY A 110 -1.55 -28.91 7.97
CA GLY A 110 -2.34 -29.81 8.77
C GLY A 110 -3.29 -30.71 7.98
N GLY A 111 -2.81 -31.89 7.53
CA GLY A 111 -3.63 -32.93 6.89
C GLY A 111 -4.09 -32.60 5.45
N ILE A 112 -3.54 -31.58 4.81
CA ILE A 112 -3.83 -31.22 3.42
C ILE A 112 -2.87 -31.91 2.47
N LYS A 113 -3.34 -32.17 1.23
CA LYS A 113 -2.54 -32.87 0.20
C LYS A 113 -1.32 -32.03 -0.24
N THR A 114 -1.47 -30.72 -0.31
CA THR A 114 -0.43 -29.81 -0.78
C THR A 114 -0.25 -28.71 0.27
N PRO A 115 0.78 -28.77 1.12
CA PRO A 115 1.11 -27.72 2.08
C PRO A 115 1.45 -26.41 1.36
N TYR A 116 1.05 -25.28 1.96
CA TYR A 116 1.33 -23.96 1.39
C TYR A 116 1.57 -22.91 2.46
N TYR A 117 2.31 -21.87 2.08
CA TYR A 117 2.38 -20.63 2.84
C TYR A 117 1.24 -19.71 2.43
N LEU A 118 0.50 -19.21 3.42
CA LEU A 118 -0.53 -18.18 3.23
C LEU A 118 0.05 -16.82 3.64
N PHE A 119 0.04 -15.89 2.69
CA PHE A 119 0.37 -14.49 2.92
C PHE A 119 -0.83 -13.62 2.60
N VAL A 120 -1.12 -12.67 3.48
CA VAL A 120 -2.02 -11.55 3.23
C VAL A 120 -1.29 -10.28 3.60
N PHE A 121 -1.14 -9.36 2.65
CA PHE A 121 -0.45 -8.09 2.86
C PHE A 121 -1.10 -6.98 2.04
N ASN A 122 -0.89 -5.73 2.44
CA ASN A 122 -1.44 -4.57 1.76
C ASN A 122 -0.48 -3.38 1.82
N ASN A 123 -0.66 -2.43 0.89
CA ASN A 123 0.04 -1.14 0.87
C ASN A 123 -0.87 0.05 1.29
N GLY A 124 -2.03 -0.25 1.88
CA GLY A 124 -3.05 0.72 2.28
C GLY A 124 -4.06 1.06 1.18
N PHE A 125 -3.82 0.65 -0.06
CA PHE A 125 -4.72 0.85 -1.22
C PHE A 125 -5.20 -0.46 -1.81
N THR A 126 -4.32 -1.43 -1.88
CA THR A 126 -4.58 -2.77 -2.43
C THR A 126 -4.15 -3.82 -1.43
N GLN A 127 -4.92 -4.88 -1.31
CA GLN A 127 -4.60 -6.07 -0.54
C GLN A 127 -4.33 -7.24 -1.49
N TRP A 128 -3.26 -7.98 -1.20
CA TRP A 128 -2.89 -9.21 -1.90
C TRP A 128 -3.04 -10.41 -0.98
N THR A 129 -3.53 -11.49 -1.54
CA THR A 129 -3.60 -12.81 -0.88
C THR A 129 -2.88 -13.84 -1.75
N TYR A 130 -1.87 -14.51 -1.18
CA TYR A 130 -1.08 -15.53 -1.85
C TYR A 130 -1.14 -16.86 -1.12
N ARG A 131 -1.17 -17.94 -1.91
CA ARG A 131 -0.81 -19.28 -1.45
C ARG A 131 0.39 -19.75 -2.27
N ILE A 132 1.51 -19.96 -1.60
CA ILE A 132 2.76 -20.43 -2.20
C ILE A 132 2.98 -21.88 -1.78
N ASP A 133 3.13 -22.78 -2.74
CA ASP A 133 3.43 -24.21 -2.47
C ASP A 133 4.67 -24.29 -1.57
N ALA A 134 4.53 -25.00 -0.44
CA ALA A 134 5.61 -25.08 0.52
C ALA A 134 6.74 -26.01 0.04
N THR A 135 6.51 -26.85 -0.97
CA THR A 135 7.50 -27.83 -1.44
C THR A 135 8.41 -27.27 -2.54
N ASP A 136 7.86 -26.53 -3.50
CA ASP A 136 8.59 -26.05 -4.66
C ASP A 136 8.58 -24.53 -4.85
N GLY A 137 7.69 -23.81 -4.13
CA GLY A 137 7.58 -22.35 -4.20
C GLY A 137 6.69 -21.84 -5.34
N SER A 138 5.96 -22.70 -6.04
CA SER A 138 5.02 -22.25 -7.07
C SER A 138 3.87 -21.44 -6.47
N VAL A 139 3.38 -20.45 -7.24
CA VAL A 139 2.21 -19.66 -6.84
C VAL A 139 0.94 -20.48 -7.12
N MET A 140 0.33 -21.03 -6.07
CA MET A 140 -0.89 -21.83 -6.19
C MET A 140 -2.15 -20.98 -6.31
N TYR A 141 -2.14 -19.78 -5.71
CA TYR A 141 -3.27 -18.87 -5.69
C TYR A 141 -2.75 -17.45 -5.49
N ARG A 142 -3.33 -16.52 -6.22
CA ARG A 142 -3.22 -15.09 -5.96
C ARG A 142 -4.58 -14.41 -6.09
N ASN A 143 -4.82 -13.43 -5.27
CA ASN A 143 -5.95 -12.52 -5.36
C ASN A 143 -5.49 -11.12 -5.04
N GLU A 144 -6.03 -10.15 -5.76
CA GLU A 144 -5.79 -8.74 -5.57
C GLU A 144 -7.13 -8.04 -5.34
N GLU A 145 -7.24 -7.29 -4.24
CA GLU A 145 -8.44 -6.56 -3.85
C GLU A 145 -8.09 -5.10 -3.64
N VAL A 146 -8.74 -4.21 -4.39
CA VAL A 146 -8.59 -2.76 -4.23
C VAL A 146 -9.34 -2.33 -2.98
N LEU A 147 -8.62 -1.84 -1.98
CA LEU A 147 -9.16 -1.30 -0.74
C LEU A 147 -9.57 0.16 -0.89
N MET A 148 -8.76 0.93 -1.61
CA MET A 148 -9.00 2.34 -1.94
C MET A 148 -8.32 2.67 -3.27
N VAL A 149 -8.85 3.66 -4.00
CA VAL A 149 -8.18 4.19 -5.19
C VAL A 149 -6.92 4.95 -4.77
N SER A 150 -5.84 4.77 -5.53
CA SER A 150 -4.58 5.50 -5.31
C SER A 150 -4.73 6.98 -5.64
N LEU A 151 -3.77 7.81 -5.20
CA LEU A 151 -3.71 9.23 -5.58
C LEU A 151 -3.68 9.40 -7.10
N ASP A 152 -2.84 8.65 -7.80
CA ASP A 152 -2.71 8.73 -9.25
C ASP A 152 -4.03 8.40 -9.95
N LYS A 153 -4.74 7.36 -9.46
CA LYS A 153 -6.05 7.01 -10.00
C LYS A 153 -7.10 8.09 -9.72
N ALA A 154 -7.07 8.71 -8.53
CA ALA A 154 -7.96 9.83 -8.21
C ALA A 154 -7.68 11.06 -9.10
N LYS A 155 -6.39 11.35 -9.40
CA LYS A 155 -6.00 12.39 -10.36
C LYS A 155 -6.51 12.08 -11.77
N GLU A 156 -6.31 10.86 -12.26
CA GLU A 156 -6.85 10.45 -13.57
C GLU A 156 -8.37 10.67 -13.66
N ILE A 157 -9.11 10.29 -12.61
CA ILE A 157 -10.57 10.46 -12.56
C ILE A 157 -10.91 11.94 -12.60
N ALA A 158 -10.27 12.79 -11.78
CA ALA A 158 -10.54 14.21 -11.73
C ALA A 158 -10.23 14.91 -13.06
N LEU A 159 -9.11 14.56 -13.71
CA LEU A 159 -8.73 15.11 -15.02
C LEU A 159 -9.68 14.67 -16.14
N ALA A 160 -10.15 13.42 -16.09
CA ALA A 160 -11.12 12.89 -17.05
C ALA A 160 -12.49 13.59 -16.90
N ASP A 161 -12.98 13.75 -15.66
CA ASP A 161 -14.23 14.47 -15.38
C ASP A 161 -14.15 15.96 -15.73
N ALA A 162 -12.98 16.58 -15.55
CA ALA A 162 -12.72 17.97 -15.95
C ALA A 162 -12.55 18.14 -17.46
N GLU A 163 -12.57 17.06 -18.24
CA GLU A 163 -12.37 17.06 -19.71
C GLU A 163 -11.03 17.70 -20.12
N ILE A 164 -9.97 17.52 -19.31
CA ILE A 164 -8.65 18.06 -19.62
C ILE A 164 -8.01 17.25 -20.74
N PRO A 165 -7.69 17.87 -21.90
CA PRO A 165 -7.05 17.19 -23.01
C PRO A 165 -5.65 16.67 -22.63
N LYS A 166 -5.23 15.54 -23.23
CA LYS A 166 -3.85 15.05 -23.07
C LYS A 166 -2.85 16.08 -23.59
N GLY A 167 -1.80 16.33 -22.80
CA GLY A 167 -0.73 17.27 -23.16
C GLY A 167 -0.95 18.70 -22.65
N VAL A 168 -2.10 19.00 -22.03
CA VAL A 168 -2.28 20.25 -21.29
C VAL A 168 -1.47 20.17 -20.00
N GLU A 169 -0.69 21.20 -19.71
CA GLU A 169 0.04 21.33 -18.45
C GLU A 169 -0.95 21.52 -17.30
N VAL A 170 -0.80 20.69 -16.25
CA VAL A 170 -1.65 20.72 -15.06
C VAL A 170 -0.76 20.77 -13.83
N VAL A 171 -1.02 21.73 -12.96
CA VAL A 171 -0.31 21.89 -11.69
C VAL A 171 -1.26 21.58 -10.54
N PHE A 172 -0.96 20.53 -9.79
CA PHE A 172 -1.71 20.20 -8.57
C PHE A 172 -1.16 21.00 -7.38
N THR A 173 -2.05 21.74 -6.71
CA THR A 173 -1.72 22.55 -5.53
C THR A 173 -2.14 21.90 -4.21
N LYS A 174 -3.07 20.93 -4.29
CA LYS A 174 -3.52 20.18 -3.12
C LYS A 174 -3.85 18.75 -3.47
N GLU A 175 -3.31 17.81 -2.67
CA GLU A 175 -3.44 16.37 -2.83
C GLU A 175 -3.56 15.74 -1.44
N ILE A 176 -4.78 15.64 -0.89
CA ILE A 176 -5.01 15.20 0.48
C ILE A 176 -6.01 14.05 0.51
N LEU A 177 -5.63 12.92 1.16
CA LEU A 177 -6.58 11.89 1.55
C LEU A 177 -7.25 12.27 2.87
N SER A 178 -8.49 12.72 2.81
CA SER A 178 -9.33 12.98 3.99
C SER A 178 -9.97 11.69 4.48
N ARG A 179 -9.68 11.31 5.74
CA ARG A 179 -10.26 10.13 6.41
C ARG A 179 -11.24 10.50 7.52
N ASN A 180 -11.47 11.80 7.76
CA ASN A 180 -12.21 12.30 8.91
C ASN A 180 -13.74 12.23 8.79
N SER A 181 -14.26 11.89 7.62
CA SER A 181 -15.70 11.63 7.38
C SER A 181 -15.92 10.13 7.23
N GLY A 182 -17.10 9.63 7.55
CA GLY A 182 -17.45 8.22 7.31
C GLY A 182 -17.29 7.75 5.85
N ARG A 183 -16.98 8.69 4.95
CA ARG A 183 -16.70 8.47 3.53
C ARG A 183 -15.32 9.08 3.20
N PRO A 184 -14.23 8.29 3.22
CA PRO A 184 -12.90 8.79 2.88
C PRO A 184 -12.87 9.29 1.43
N CYS A 185 -12.22 10.43 1.19
CA CYS A 185 -12.12 11.01 -0.14
C CYS A 185 -10.78 11.69 -0.40
N TRP A 186 -10.35 11.66 -1.65
CA TRP A 186 -9.27 12.50 -2.16
C TRP A 186 -9.78 13.90 -2.38
N ILE A 187 -9.11 14.90 -1.81
CA ILE A 187 -9.33 16.32 -2.06
C ILE A 187 -8.20 16.77 -2.98
N LEU A 188 -8.56 17.18 -4.18
CA LEU A 188 -7.63 17.60 -5.22
C LEU A 188 -7.95 19.03 -5.63
N GLU A 189 -6.94 19.89 -5.61
CA GLU A 189 -7.01 21.21 -6.22
C GLU A 189 -5.89 21.33 -7.27
N PHE A 190 -6.24 21.76 -8.43
CA PHE A 190 -5.28 21.91 -9.54
C PHE A 190 -5.71 23.02 -10.50
N TYR A 191 -4.78 23.49 -11.30
CA TYR A 191 -5.07 24.49 -12.31
C TYR A 191 -4.38 24.17 -13.64
N THR A 192 -4.94 24.74 -14.68
CA THR A 192 -4.37 24.87 -16.02
C THR A 192 -4.15 26.35 -16.29
N GLU A 193 -3.57 26.72 -17.44
CA GLU A 193 -3.44 28.11 -17.87
C GLU A 193 -4.78 28.91 -17.83
N LYS A 194 -5.92 28.22 -18.00
CA LYS A 194 -7.24 28.87 -18.14
C LYS A 194 -8.16 28.73 -16.94
N HIS A 195 -8.04 27.65 -16.19
CA HIS A 195 -9.01 27.29 -15.15
C HIS A 195 -8.34 26.73 -13.90
N GLN A 196 -8.98 26.96 -12.77
CA GLN A 196 -8.71 26.32 -11.49
C GLN A 196 -9.84 25.33 -11.18
N PHE A 197 -9.48 24.19 -10.58
CA PHE A 197 -10.38 23.09 -10.28
C PHE A 197 -10.28 22.66 -8.82
N SER A 198 -11.42 22.30 -8.25
CA SER A 198 -11.51 21.69 -6.94
C SER A 198 -12.36 20.42 -7.01
N TYR A 199 -11.81 19.27 -6.56
CA TYR A 199 -12.43 17.96 -6.64
C TYR A 199 -12.43 17.24 -5.31
N LYS A 200 -13.49 16.45 -5.08
CA LYS A 200 -13.49 15.38 -4.09
C LYS A 200 -13.87 14.08 -4.79
N VAL A 201 -12.96 13.11 -4.74
CA VAL A 201 -13.14 11.78 -5.33
C VAL A 201 -13.23 10.78 -4.18
N ASP A 202 -14.32 10.01 -4.14
CA ASP A 202 -14.49 8.93 -3.16
C ASP A 202 -13.30 7.97 -3.21
N ALA A 203 -12.61 7.79 -2.09
CA ALA A 203 -11.40 6.98 -2.06
C ALA A 203 -11.67 5.46 -2.14
N LYS A 204 -12.91 5.01 -1.94
CA LYS A 204 -13.27 3.60 -2.07
C LYS A 204 -13.78 3.25 -3.46
N THR A 205 -14.64 4.11 -4.03
CA THR A 205 -15.35 3.83 -5.27
C THR A 205 -14.75 4.51 -6.50
N GLY A 206 -13.99 5.60 -6.31
CA GLY A 206 -13.54 6.46 -7.40
C GLY A 206 -14.63 7.42 -7.92
N GLU A 207 -15.81 7.47 -7.30
CA GLU A 207 -16.87 8.38 -7.71
C GLU A 207 -16.49 9.84 -7.43
N VAL A 208 -16.74 10.75 -8.38
CA VAL A 208 -16.62 12.18 -8.16
C VAL A 208 -17.81 12.64 -7.32
N ILE A 209 -17.56 12.98 -6.05
CA ILE A 209 -18.60 13.43 -5.10
C ILE A 209 -18.72 14.94 -5.01
N PHE A 210 -17.76 15.65 -5.57
CA PHE A 210 -17.76 17.09 -5.68
C PHE A 210 -16.81 17.53 -6.80
N SER A 211 -17.24 18.47 -7.64
CA SER A 211 -16.37 19.14 -8.60
C SER A 211 -16.79 20.60 -8.76
N ARG A 212 -15.81 21.46 -8.91
CA ARG A 212 -15.97 22.86 -9.29
C ARG A 212 -14.87 23.28 -10.25
N ARG A 213 -15.23 24.11 -11.20
CA ARG A 213 -14.31 24.75 -12.16
C ARG A 213 -14.49 26.25 -12.07
N TYR A 214 -13.37 26.95 -11.92
CA TYR A 214 -13.31 28.41 -11.95
C TYR A 214 -12.40 28.86 -13.07
N ILE A 215 -12.62 30.09 -13.59
CA ILE A 215 -11.59 30.75 -14.38
C ILE A 215 -10.36 31.00 -13.52
N TYR A 216 -9.18 31.08 -14.14
CA TYR A 216 -7.96 31.33 -13.38
C TYR A 216 -7.96 32.79 -12.85
N ILE A 217 -7.39 33.00 -11.64
CA ILE A 217 -7.46 34.30 -10.96
C ILE A 217 -6.83 35.44 -11.79
N GLU A 218 -5.73 35.14 -12.48
CA GLU A 218 -5.10 36.12 -13.37
C GLU A 218 -6.04 36.57 -14.49
N ARG A 219 -6.85 35.65 -15.03
CA ARG A 219 -7.86 35.99 -16.04
C ARG A 219 -8.95 36.89 -15.46
N ALA A 220 -9.39 36.61 -14.24
CA ALA A 220 -10.37 37.45 -13.55
C ALA A 220 -9.79 38.86 -13.27
N ARG A 221 -8.50 38.92 -12.88
CA ARG A 221 -7.78 40.18 -12.70
C ARG A 221 -7.68 41.00 -13.99
N GLU A 222 -7.31 40.35 -15.10
CA GLU A 222 -7.30 41.01 -16.42
C GLU A 222 -8.66 41.62 -16.78
N ILE A 223 -9.76 40.91 -16.52
CA ILE A 223 -11.11 41.42 -16.77
C ILE A 223 -11.37 42.65 -15.93
N ALA A 224 -11.05 42.67 -14.64
CA ALA A 224 -11.25 43.81 -13.77
C ALA A 224 -10.40 45.03 -14.18
N LEU A 225 -9.12 44.81 -14.54
CA LEU A 225 -8.23 45.88 -14.99
C LEU A 225 -8.66 46.47 -16.34
N ASN A 226 -9.07 45.63 -17.29
CA ASN A 226 -9.54 46.08 -18.61
C ASN A 226 -10.82 46.92 -18.48
N ASP A 227 -11.78 46.51 -17.65
CA ASP A 227 -13.01 47.29 -17.44
C ASP A 227 -12.73 48.61 -16.70
N ALA A 228 -11.72 48.63 -15.82
CA ALA A 228 -11.25 49.84 -15.14
C ALA A 228 -10.40 50.75 -16.05
N GLU A 229 -10.14 50.36 -17.30
CA GLU A 229 -9.27 51.06 -18.27
C GLU A 229 -7.82 51.24 -17.72
N ILE A 230 -7.31 50.26 -16.97
CA ILE A 230 -5.95 50.26 -16.43
C ILE A 230 -5.03 49.49 -17.40
N GLU A 231 -4.17 50.19 -18.12
CA GLU A 231 -3.20 49.60 -19.05
C GLU A 231 -1.87 49.20 -18.34
N ASP A 232 -1.51 49.94 -17.31
CA ASP A 232 -0.25 49.76 -16.57
C ASP A 232 -0.52 49.22 -15.14
N VAL A 233 -0.35 47.91 -15.00
CA VAL A 233 -0.62 47.19 -13.71
C VAL A 233 0.32 47.67 -12.61
N ASP A 234 1.53 48.13 -12.95
CA ASP A 234 2.52 48.62 -11.98
C ASP A 234 2.09 49.91 -11.29
N ARG A 235 1.06 50.57 -11.81
CA ARG A 235 0.49 51.81 -11.25
C ARG A 235 -0.64 51.57 -10.24
N VAL A 236 -1.03 50.34 -10.01
CA VAL A 236 -2.10 50.02 -9.06
C VAL A 236 -1.60 49.07 -7.98
N GLU A 237 -2.10 49.29 -6.79
CA GLU A 237 -1.86 48.45 -5.65
C GLU A 237 -3.13 47.62 -5.39
N PHE A 238 -2.99 46.28 -5.46
CA PHE A 238 -4.05 45.37 -5.05
C PHE A 238 -4.08 45.23 -3.53
N THR A 239 -5.20 45.57 -2.92
CA THR A 239 -5.41 45.43 -1.46
C THR A 239 -6.23 44.20 -1.08
N VAL A 240 -7.02 43.66 -2.03
CA VAL A 240 -7.79 42.42 -1.89
C VAL A 240 -7.75 41.67 -3.23
N GLU A 241 -7.38 40.40 -3.17
CA GLU A 241 -7.50 39.44 -4.24
C GLU A 241 -7.88 38.10 -3.64
N GLU A 242 -9.14 37.71 -3.73
CA GLU A 242 -9.60 36.47 -3.12
C GLU A 242 -10.77 35.84 -3.89
N LEU A 243 -10.80 34.49 -3.88
CA LEU A 243 -11.97 33.73 -4.31
C LEU A 243 -12.97 33.61 -3.15
N VAL A 244 -14.17 34.15 -3.34
CA VAL A 244 -15.29 34.04 -2.41
C VAL A 244 -16.21 32.93 -2.91
N ASP A 245 -16.10 31.73 -2.28
CA ASP A 245 -16.89 30.56 -2.65
C ASP A 245 -17.83 30.10 -1.53
N GLY A 246 -17.49 30.18 -0.28
CA GLY A 246 -18.24 29.97 0.98
C GLY A 246 -19.62 29.26 0.92
N GLY A 247 -19.89 28.42 -0.12
CA GLY A 247 -21.20 27.78 -0.33
C GLY A 247 -22.25 28.68 -0.99
N ILE A 248 -21.84 29.83 -1.54
CA ILE A 248 -22.72 30.75 -2.25
C ILE A 248 -23.10 30.19 -3.63
N LYS A 249 -24.26 30.62 -4.15
CA LYS A 249 -24.82 30.13 -5.42
C LYS A 249 -23.92 30.50 -6.63
N THR A 250 -23.35 31.70 -6.59
CA THR A 250 -22.48 32.27 -7.64
C THR A 250 -21.15 32.70 -7.00
N PRO A 251 -20.12 31.84 -7.01
CA PRO A 251 -18.79 32.21 -6.51
C PRO A 251 -18.19 33.30 -7.36
N TYR A 252 -17.41 34.17 -6.75
CA TYR A 252 -16.79 35.28 -7.45
C TYR A 252 -15.38 35.54 -6.92
N TYR A 253 -14.54 36.16 -7.77
CA TYR A 253 -13.32 36.79 -7.34
C TYR A 253 -13.62 38.22 -6.89
N LEU A 254 -13.16 38.56 -5.69
CA LEU A 254 -13.18 39.92 -5.17
C LEU A 254 -11.84 40.57 -5.41
N PHE A 255 -11.83 41.66 -6.17
CA PHE A 255 -10.65 42.50 -6.35
C PHE A 255 -10.93 43.86 -5.75
N ARG A 256 -9.96 44.39 -5.01
CA ARG A 256 -9.91 45.81 -4.64
C ARG A 256 -8.50 46.31 -4.92
N PHE A 257 -8.41 47.34 -5.71
CA PHE A 257 -7.15 47.96 -6.06
C PHE A 257 -7.28 49.47 -6.19
N ASN A 258 -6.17 50.22 -6.04
CA ASN A 258 -6.13 51.67 -6.15
C ASN A 258 -4.87 52.17 -6.83
N ASN A 259 -4.90 53.42 -7.35
CA ASN A 259 -3.75 54.13 -7.92
C ASN A 259 -3.30 55.32 -7.06
N GLY A 260 -3.71 55.40 -5.82
CA GLY A 260 -3.45 56.50 -4.88
C GLY A 260 -4.46 57.65 -4.98
N HIS A 261 -5.29 57.70 -6.04
CA HIS A 261 -6.36 58.72 -6.23
C HIS A 261 -7.74 58.09 -6.34
N THR A 262 -7.83 56.94 -6.92
CA THR A 262 -9.07 56.22 -7.16
C THR A 262 -8.95 54.80 -6.66
N GLN A 263 -9.98 54.28 -6.02
CA GLN A 263 -10.14 52.89 -5.63
C GLN A 263 -11.23 52.26 -6.46
N TRP A 264 -10.95 51.02 -6.92
CA TRP A 264 -11.90 50.15 -7.62
C TRP A 264 -12.21 48.93 -6.81
N THR A 265 -13.46 48.46 -6.87
CA THR A 265 -13.90 47.21 -6.27
C THR A 265 -14.69 46.41 -7.29
N TYR A 266 -14.21 45.19 -7.57
CA TYR A 266 -14.84 44.29 -8.55
C TYR A 266 -15.24 42.98 -7.93
N ARG A 267 -16.38 42.43 -8.37
CA ARG A 267 -16.75 41.03 -8.23
C ARG A 267 -16.88 40.43 -9.61
N ILE A 268 -15.96 39.53 -9.93
CA ILE A 268 -15.93 38.80 -11.20
C ILE A 268 -16.44 37.38 -10.97
N ASP A 269 -17.49 36.97 -11.71
CA ASP A 269 -18.00 35.62 -11.64
C ASP A 269 -16.86 34.61 -11.84
N ALA A 270 -16.65 33.73 -10.86
CA ALA A 270 -15.55 32.80 -10.90
C ALA A 270 -15.76 31.67 -11.93
N THR A 271 -16.96 31.48 -12.47
CA THR A 271 -17.27 30.41 -13.40
C THR A 271 -17.11 30.82 -14.87
N ASP A 272 -17.52 32.04 -15.23
CA ASP A 272 -17.54 32.50 -16.60
C ASP A 272 -16.81 33.85 -16.86
N GLY A 273 -16.40 34.55 -15.79
CA GLY A 273 -15.70 35.82 -15.87
C GLY A 273 -16.63 37.04 -16.01
N GLY A 274 -17.94 36.87 -15.89
CA GLY A 274 -18.89 37.97 -15.92
C GLY A 274 -18.68 38.97 -14.76
N ILE A 275 -18.79 40.27 -15.03
CA ILE A 275 -18.71 41.30 -14.01
C ILE A 275 -20.03 41.32 -13.25
N GLN A 276 -20.03 40.84 -11.98
CA GLN A 276 -21.21 40.86 -11.10
C GLN A 276 -21.39 42.21 -10.40
N PHE A 277 -20.28 42.91 -10.15
CA PHE A 277 -20.25 44.17 -9.47
C PHE A 277 -18.99 44.94 -9.85
N ALA A 278 -19.14 46.24 -10.11
CA ALA A 278 -18.05 47.17 -10.28
C ALA A 278 -18.39 48.49 -9.58
N ASP A 279 -17.45 49.03 -8.82
CA ASP A 279 -17.57 50.29 -8.13
C ASP A 279 -16.25 51.05 -8.18
N LYS A 280 -16.36 52.39 -8.25
CA LYS A 280 -15.24 53.32 -8.38
C LYS A 280 -15.43 54.47 -7.38
N GLU A 281 -14.47 54.64 -6.48
CA GLU A 281 -14.49 55.69 -5.47
C GLU A 281 -13.23 56.56 -5.53
N GLU A 282 -13.40 57.90 -5.45
CA GLU A 282 -12.25 58.80 -5.37
C GLU A 282 -11.73 58.84 -3.93
N LEU A 283 -10.43 58.59 -3.75
CA LEU A 283 -9.73 58.70 -2.50
C LEU A 283 -9.46 60.17 -2.17
N LYS A 284 -9.80 60.60 -0.96
CA LYS A 284 -9.62 61.98 -0.46
C LYS A 284 -8.19 62.25 0.00
#